data_6e574287341873bf156241c4f9bcc077
#
_entry.id   6e574287341873bf156241c4f9bcc077
#
_cell.length_a   1.000
_cell.length_b   1.000
_cell.length_c   1.000
_cell.angle_alpha   90.00
_cell.angle_beta   90.00
_cell.angle_gamma   90.00
#
_symmetry.space_group_name_H-M   'P 1'
#
loop_
_entity.id
_entity.type
_entity.pdbx_description
1 polymer ?
#
loop_
_entity_poly.entity_id
_entity_poly.type
_entity_poly.pdbx_seq_one_letter_code
_entity_poly.pdbx_strand_id
1 'polypeptide(L)'
;MKFFASLGIISGMQVILASCDHSYPYYAESFINCYYEITGVSVKPSIYPSSNISFIALNGRSGDLTSSGEDLEWYRSICAQNNDVTFNREIWLLLRMPETIALTPDMVSLEVTTNQDYDDLHPAGSSLNDCVMIEYWSAYPFIQAGYKPDKKDGWSYHPEFYHKKLLSELQAEDLKIVLYDDCDLSFSTLPAETGVYEMTLQMTLAGGKTHKSTFKYDFSEMTVVK
;
A
#
# COMPACT_ATOMS: atom_id res chain seq x y z
N MET A 1 48.53 -11.27 -66.42
CA MET A 1 47.18 -10.92 -65.98
C MET A 1 47.09 -11.23 -64.48
N LYS A 2 47.14 -10.20 -63.66
CA LYS A 2 47.08 -10.34 -62.17
C LYS A 2 45.68 -9.92 -61.75
N PHE A 3 44.92 -10.85 -61.17
CA PHE A 3 43.65 -10.57 -60.54
C PHE A 3 43.92 -10.17 -59.08
N PHE A 4 43.53 -8.96 -58.69
CA PHE A 4 43.50 -8.50 -57.36
C PHE A 4 42.11 -8.84 -56.80
N ALA A 5 42.04 -9.71 -55.80
CA ALA A 5 40.84 -9.97 -54.98
C ALA A 5 40.80 -8.91 -53.88
N SER A 6 39.80 -8.05 -53.90
CA SER A 6 39.51 -7.08 -52.86
C SER A 6 38.73 -7.78 -51.74
N LEU A 7 39.37 -7.93 -50.58
CA LEU A 7 38.69 -8.40 -49.33
C LEU A 7 37.98 -7.21 -48.71
N GLY A 8 36.66 -7.19 -48.84
CA GLY A 8 35.79 -6.25 -48.10
C GLY A 8 35.69 -6.63 -46.63
N ILE A 9 36.31 -5.82 -45.77
CA ILE A 9 36.12 -5.91 -44.32
C ILE A 9 34.76 -5.30 -43.98
N ILE A 10 33.76 -6.16 -43.71
CA ILE A 10 32.50 -5.71 -43.11
C ILE A 10 32.78 -5.52 -41.62
N SER A 11 33.03 -4.27 -41.23
CA SER A 11 33.08 -3.84 -39.85
C SER A 11 31.66 -3.93 -39.29
N GLY A 12 31.38 -5.04 -38.61
CA GLY A 12 30.17 -5.20 -37.83
C GLY A 12 30.18 -4.23 -36.67
N MET A 13 29.46 -3.14 -36.82
CA MET A 13 29.16 -2.21 -35.72
C MET A 13 28.21 -2.91 -34.77
N GLN A 14 28.76 -3.59 -33.75
CA GLN A 14 27.97 -4.05 -32.61
C GLN A 14 27.48 -2.82 -31.88
N VAL A 15 26.21 -2.46 -32.12
CA VAL A 15 25.50 -1.54 -31.24
C VAL A 15 25.29 -2.28 -29.92
N ILE A 16 26.19 -2.05 -28.98
CA ILE A 16 25.98 -2.41 -27.58
C ILE A 16 24.85 -1.49 -27.12
N LEU A 17 23.62 -2.00 -27.10
CA LEU A 17 22.53 -1.42 -26.34
C LEU A 17 22.91 -1.63 -24.87
N ALA A 18 23.74 -0.75 -24.33
CA ALA A 18 23.85 -0.59 -22.91
C ALA A 18 22.45 -0.15 -22.44
N SER A 19 21.68 -1.07 -21.89
CA SER A 19 20.55 -0.71 -21.08
C SER A 19 21.15 0.02 -19.87
N CYS A 20 21.21 1.33 -19.97
CA CYS A 20 21.55 2.16 -18.83
C CYS A 20 20.45 1.94 -17.79
N ASP A 21 20.73 1.10 -16.84
CA ASP A 21 19.99 1.05 -15.59
C ASP A 21 20.23 2.41 -14.94
N HIS A 22 19.25 3.31 -15.07
CA HIS A 22 19.38 4.70 -14.65
C HIS A 22 19.04 4.81 -13.15
N SER A 23 19.60 3.94 -12.34
CA SER A 23 19.63 4.11 -10.90
C SER A 23 20.76 5.09 -10.53
N TYR A 24 20.49 5.98 -9.61
CA TYR A 24 21.48 6.89 -9.05
C TYR A 24 21.38 6.91 -7.52
N PRO A 25 22.51 7.07 -6.82
CA PRO A 25 22.50 7.18 -5.38
C PRO A 25 21.85 8.51 -4.98
N TYR A 26 20.98 8.46 -3.98
CA TYR A 26 20.34 9.59 -3.38
C TYR A 26 20.43 9.50 -1.86
N TYR A 27 20.74 10.60 -1.21
CA TYR A 27 20.80 10.66 0.25
C TYR A 27 19.42 11.05 0.79
N ALA A 28 18.73 10.10 1.41
CA ALA A 28 17.38 10.30 1.94
C ALA A 28 17.43 10.63 3.43
N GLU A 29 16.90 11.79 3.81
CA GLU A 29 16.71 12.19 5.21
C GLU A 29 15.57 11.41 5.87
N SER A 30 14.58 10.98 5.09
CA SER A 30 13.38 10.22 5.49
C SER A 30 13.33 8.84 4.86
N PHE A 31 12.68 7.90 5.55
CA PHE A 31 12.47 6.53 5.06
C PHE A 31 11.37 6.49 3.99
N ILE A 32 10.26 7.20 4.22
CA ILE A 32 9.21 7.33 3.21
C ILE A 32 9.68 8.28 2.13
N ASN A 33 9.72 7.81 0.89
CA ASN A 33 10.23 8.59 -0.23
C ASN A 33 9.16 9.40 -0.94
N CYS A 34 7.89 9.01 -0.80
CA CYS A 34 6.76 9.69 -1.41
C CYS A 34 5.52 9.57 -0.52
N TYR A 35 4.69 10.60 -0.49
CA TYR A 35 3.35 10.56 0.09
C TYR A 35 2.29 10.79 -0.97
N TYR A 36 1.19 10.02 -0.87
CA TYR A 36 -0.02 10.21 -1.65
C TYR A 36 -1.16 10.68 -0.74
N GLU A 37 -1.80 11.79 -1.12
CA GLU A 37 -2.97 12.29 -0.42
C GLU A 37 -4.20 11.40 -0.70
N ILE A 38 -4.88 10.95 0.36
CA ILE A 38 -6.12 10.19 0.25
C ILE A 38 -7.27 11.13 -0.09
N THR A 39 -7.90 10.91 -1.24
CA THR A 39 -9.09 11.66 -1.70
C THR A 39 -10.35 10.81 -1.73
N GLY A 40 -10.23 9.51 -1.55
CA GLY A 40 -11.34 8.57 -1.57
C GLY A 40 -10.92 7.15 -1.27
N VAL A 41 -11.85 6.21 -1.35
CA VAL A 41 -11.61 4.78 -1.24
C VAL A 41 -12.41 4.03 -2.31
N SER A 42 -11.82 2.98 -2.86
CA SER A 42 -12.47 2.07 -3.81
C SER A 42 -12.22 0.64 -3.40
N VAL A 43 -13.25 -0.18 -3.44
CA VAL A 43 -13.19 -1.63 -3.16
C VAL A 43 -13.22 -2.39 -4.47
N LYS A 44 -12.41 -3.43 -4.58
CA LYS A 44 -12.30 -4.33 -5.74
C LYS A 44 -12.11 -5.78 -5.27
N PRO A 45 -12.38 -6.80 -6.10
CA PRO A 45 -11.97 -8.18 -5.79
C PRO A 45 -10.46 -8.26 -5.55
N SER A 46 -10.04 -9.00 -4.53
CA SER A 46 -8.62 -9.23 -4.26
C SER A 46 -7.99 -10.12 -5.33
N ILE A 47 -6.75 -9.84 -5.67
CA ILE A 47 -5.91 -10.72 -6.51
C ILE A 47 -5.21 -11.80 -5.69
N TYR A 48 -5.24 -11.71 -4.37
CA TYR A 48 -4.59 -12.67 -3.47
C TYR A 48 -5.59 -13.74 -3.03
N PRO A 49 -5.22 -15.03 -3.13
CA PRO A 49 -6.13 -16.14 -2.77
C PRO A 49 -6.55 -16.18 -1.29
N SER A 50 -5.76 -15.54 -0.40
CA SER A 50 -6.03 -15.46 1.04
C SER A 50 -7.01 -14.36 1.43
N SER A 51 -7.34 -13.46 0.49
CA SER A 51 -8.16 -12.28 0.73
C SER A 51 -9.35 -12.27 -0.23
N ASN A 52 -10.49 -11.86 0.27
CA ASN A 52 -11.73 -11.88 -0.51
C ASN A 52 -11.91 -10.62 -1.36
N ILE A 53 -11.53 -9.49 -0.79
CA ILE A 53 -11.61 -8.16 -1.41
C ILE A 53 -10.39 -7.34 -1.03
N SER A 54 -10.06 -6.40 -1.87
CA SER A 54 -9.05 -5.38 -1.58
C SER A 54 -9.70 -4.01 -1.62
N PHE A 55 -9.19 -3.08 -0.82
CA PHE A 55 -9.49 -1.69 -1.04
C PHE A 55 -8.22 -0.91 -1.35
N ILE A 56 -8.37 0.11 -2.17
CA ILE A 56 -7.30 1.04 -2.53
C ILE A 56 -7.73 2.46 -2.20
N ALA A 57 -6.83 3.21 -1.57
CA ALA A 57 -7.04 4.63 -1.39
C ALA A 57 -6.88 5.35 -2.73
N LEU A 58 -7.84 6.20 -3.07
CA LEU A 58 -7.75 7.05 -4.26
C LEU A 58 -6.85 8.23 -3.96
N ASN A 59 -5.91 8.51 -4.86
CA ASN A 59 -4.89 9.54 -4.66
C ASN A 59 -5.32 10.89 -5.23
N GLY A 60 -4.96 11.93 -4.52
CA GLY A 60 -4.98 13.31 -5.01
C GLY A 60 -3.57 13.83 -5.25
N ARG A 61 -3.13 14.77 -4.40
CA ARG A 61 -1.78 15.33 -4.41
C ARG A 61 -0.73 14.27 -4.10
N SER A 62 0.43 14.40 -4.71
CA SER A 62 1.64 13.64 -4.36
C SER A 62 2.80 14.60 -4.12
N GLY A 63 3.70 14.18 -3.23
CA GLY A 63 4.97 14.86 -3.02
C GLY A 63 6.03 13.85 -2.61
N ASP A 64 7.23 14.02 -3.11
CA ASP A 64 8.35 13.12 -2.89
C ASP A 64 9.65 13.89 -2.64
N LEU A 65 10.70 13.16 -2.28
CA LEU A 65 12.03 13.71 -1.99
C LEU A 65 12.70 14.40 -3.20
N THR A 66 12.20 14.19 -4.42
CA THR A 66 12.69 14.84 -5.65
C THR A 66 11.78 15.97 -6.14
N SER A 67 10.65 16.19 -5.48
CA SER A 67 9.71 17.28 -5.76
C SER A 67 10.35 18.65 -5.53
N SER A 68 9.71 19.70 -6.00
CA SER A 68 10.15 21.08 -5.82
C SER A 68 8.99 21.99 -5.39
N GLY A 69 9.33 23.18 -4.85
CA GLY A 69 8.32 24.16 -4.45
C GLY A 69 7.37 23.61 -3.38
N GLU A 70 6.08 23.90 -3.54
CA GLU A 70 5.04 23.57 -2.56
C GLU A 70 4.88 22.07 -2.31
N ASP A 71 5.16 21.22 -3.30
CA ASP A 71 5.04 19.76 -3.13
C ASP A 71 6.18 19.19 -2.29
N LEU A 72 7.38 19.75 -2.41
CA LEU A 72 8.51 19.39 -1.54
C LEU A 72 8.26 19.87 -0.09
N GLU A 73 7.74 21.07 0.09
CA GLU A 73 7.42 21.61 1.43
C GLU A 73 6.33 20.78 2.09
N TRP A 74 5.29 20.42 1.33
CA TRP A 74 4.22 19.55 1.80
C TRP A 74 4.76 18.17 2.21
N TYR A 75 5.55 17.51 1.35
CA TYR A 75 6.20 16.25 1.66
C TYR A 75 7.02 16.33 2.96
N ARG A 76 7.90 17.32 3.09
CA ARG A 76 8.73 17.52 4.28
C ARG A 76 7.91 17.75 5.54
N SER A 77 6.79 18.46 5.43
CA SER A 77 5.90 18.69 6.57
C SER A 77 5.31 17.40 7.10
N ILE A 78 4.95 16.45 6.21
CA ILE A 78 4.42 15.13 6.59
C ILE A 78 5.52 14.27 7.21
N CYS A 79 6.73 14.25 6.62
CA CYS A 79 7.87 13.56 7.22
C CYS A 79 8.12 14.05 8.65
N ALA A 80 8.10 15.37 8.89
CA ALA A 80 8.28 15.95 10.21
C ALA A 80 7.16 15.56 11.18
N GLN A 81 5.89 15.57 10.76
CA GLN A 81 4.75 15.13 11.58
C GLN A 81 4.88 13.67 12.02
N ASN A 82 5.48 12.83 11.18
CA ASN A 82 5.67 11.41 11.41
C ASN A 82 6.99 11.07 12.11
N ASN A 83 7.81 12.04 12.48
CA ASN A 83 9.18 11.88 13.00
C ASN A 83 10.10 11.13 12.02
N ASP A 84 9.80 11.16 10.73
CA ASP A 84 10.57 10.50 9.67
C ASP A 84 11.57 11.47 9.04
N VAL A 85 12.54 11.97 9.83
CA VAL A 85 13.52 13.00 9.43
C VAL A 85 14.96 12.67 9.82
N THR A 86 15.21 11.45 10.29
CA THR A 86 16.53 11.03 10.78
C THR A 86 17.02 9.72 10.19
N PHE A 87 16.41 9.27 9.10
CA PHE A 87 16.82 8.05 8.41
C PHE A 87 18.24 8.16 7.87
N ASN A 88 18.59 9.24 7.19
CA ASN A 88 19.93 9.65 6.78
C ASN A 88 20.75 8.52 6.14
N ARG A 89 20.20 7.87 5.13
CA ARG A 89 20.86 6.78 4.40
C ARG A 89 20.93 7.06 2.90
N GLU A 90 21.99 6.53 2.28
CA GLU A 90 22.04 6.44 0.84
C GLU A 90 21.07 5.36 0.34
N ILE A 91 20.21 5.74 -0.59
CA ILE A 91 19.28 4.85 -1.28
C ILE A 91 19.54 4.92 -2.78
N TRP A 92 19.17 3.86 -3.51
CA TRP A 92 19.24 3.82 -4.97
C TRP A 92 17.85 4.06 -5.53
N LEU A 93 17.66 5.19 -6.17
CA LEU A 93 16.42 5.47 -6.88
C LEU A 93 16.49 4.90 -8.29
N LEU A 94 15.62 3.97 -8.60
CA LEU A 94 15.27 3.63 -9.97
C LEU A 94 14.51 4.81 -10.57
N LEU A 95 14.85 5.17 -11.81
CA LEU A 95 14.25 6.32 -12.51
C LEU A 95 12.73 6.39 -12.31
N ARG A 96 12.28 7.40 -11.55
CA ARG A 96 10.89 7.79 -11.33
C ARG A 96 10.01 6.85 -10.48
N MET A 97 10.57 5.90 -9.73
CA MET A 97 9.78 5.14 -8.76
C MET A 97 10.37 5.32 -7.36
N PRO A 98 9.69 6.05 -6.48
CA PRO A 98 10.04 6.04 -5.07
C PRO A 98 9.89 4.62 -4.52
N GLU A 99 10.91 4.15 -3.77
CA GLU A 99 10.92 2.78 -3.24
C GLU A 99 9.87 2.57 -2.15
N THR A 100 9.51 3.66 -1.42
CA THR A 100 8.58 3.61 -0.30
C THR A 100 7.56 4.73 -0.44
N ILE A 101 6.33 4.37 -0.74
CA ILE A 101 5.20 5.30 -0.85
C ILE A 101 4.27 5.07 0.33
N ALA A 102 3.83 6.13 1.02
CA ALA A 102 2.85 6.05 2.08
C ALA A 102 1.63 6.94 1.80
N LEU A 103 0.55 6.62 2.48
CA LEU A 103 -0.71 7.35 2.41
C LEU A 103 -0.78 8.46 3.46
N THR A 104 -1.43 9.58 3.12
CA THR A 104 -1.67 10.70 4.02
C THR A 104 -3.00 11.41 3.67
N PRO A 105 -3.73 12.00 4.64
CA PRO A 105 -3.51 11.91 6.09
C PRO A 105 -3.73 10.48 6.60
N ASP A 106 -3.21 10.17 7.79
CA ASP A 106 -3.37 8.85 8.39
C ASP A 106 -4.84 8.43 8.45
N MET A 107 -5.09 7.13 8.24
CA MET A 107 -6.37 6.52 8.57
C MET A 107 -6.48 6.35 10.08
N VAL A 108 -7.65 6.62 10.65
CA VAL A 108 -7.88 6.45 12.10
C VAL A 108 -8.89 5.35 12.40
N SER A 109 -9.75 5.02 11.46
CA SER A 109 -10.65 3.87 11.57
C SER A 109 -11.13 3.38 10.22
N LEU A 110 -11.46 2.09 10.19
CA LEU A 110 -12.16 1.41 9.11
C LEU A 110 -13.39 0.73 9.70
N GLU A 111 -14.51 0.76 8.97
CA GLU A 111 -15.75 0.11 9.36
C GLU A 111 -16.38 -0.55 8.14
N VAL A 112 -16.81 -1.79 8.31
CA VAL A 112 -17.59 -2.53 7.32
C VAL A 112 -18.98 -2.76 7.85
N THR A 113 -20.01 -2.41 7.06
CA THR A 113 -21.40 -2.65 7.37
C THR A 113 -22.11 -3.35 6.21
N THR A 114 -23.26 -3.94 6.44
CA THR A 114 -24.12 -4.54 5.39
C THR A 114 -25.53 -4.00 5.47
N ASN A 115 -26.26 -4.01 4.35
CA ASN A 115 -27.63 -3.53 4.23
C ASN A 115 -28.69 -4.58 4.64
N GLN A 116 -28.28 -5.79 5.01
CA GLN A 116 -29.13 -6.90 5.46
C GLN A 116 -28.52 -7.60 6.66
N ASP A 117 -29.30 -8.40 7.37
CA ASP A 117 -28.79 -9.15 8.53
C ASP A 117 -27.67 -10.10 8.07
N TYR A 118 -26.54 -10.06 8.79
CA TYR A 118 -25.40 -10.94 8.54
C TYR A 118 -25.56 -12.24 9.35
N ASP A 119 -25.89 -12.09 10.60
CA ASP A 119 -26.26 -13.15 11.55
C ASP A 119 -27.11 -12.57 12.69
N ASP A 120 -27.42 -13.40 13.70
CA ASP A 120 -28.25 -12.99 14.85
C ASP A 120 -27.60 -11.85 15.69
N LEU A 121 -26.29 -11.67 15.63
CA LEU A 121 -25.54 -10.63 16.36
C LEU A 121 -25.32 -9.37 15.51
N HIS A 122 -25.39 -9.51 14.21
CA HIS A 122 -25.12 -8.44 13.26
C HIS A 122 -26.31 -8.16 12.34
N PRO A 123 -27.35 -7.47 12.86
CA PRO A 123 -28.49 -7.04 12.04
C PRO A 123 -28.06 -5.99 11.02
N ALA A 124 -28.91 -5.77 10.01
CA ALA A 124 -28.69 -4.80 8.94
C ALA A 124 -28.23 -3.43 9.49
N GLY A 125 -27.14 -2.93 8.94
CA GLY A 125 -26.53 -1.64 9.32
C GLY A 125 -25.59 -1.71 10.53
N SER A 126 -25.44 -2.86 11.20
CA SER A 126 -24.45 -3.01 12.26
C SER A 126 -23.03 -3.15 11.71
N SER A 127 -22.04 -2.89 12.55
CA SER A 127 -20.63 -3.07 12.21
C SER A 127 -20.30 -4.55 12.13
N LEU A 128 -19.51 -4.94 11.12
CA LEU A 128 -18.93 -6.28 10.94
C LEU A 128 -17.44 -6.32 11.31
N ASN A 129 -16.96 -5.36 12.09
CA ASN A 129 -15.52 -5.24 12.35
C ASN A 129 -14.92 -6.42 13.11
N ASP A 130 -15.69 -7.18 13.87
CA ASP A 130 -15.31 -8.42 14.53
C ASP A 130 -15.42 -9.67 13.63
N CYS A 131 -16.01 -9.51 12.44
CA CYS A 131 -16.12 -10.54 11.40
C CYS A 131 -15.12 -10.35 10.26
N VAL A 132 -14.42 -9.22 10.18
CA VAL A 132 -13.56 -8.85 9.06
C VAL A 132 -12.12 -8.68 9.51
N MET A 133 -11.21 -9.43 8.85
CA MET A 133 -9.77 -9.28 8.98
C MET A 133 -9.25 -8.28 7.95
N ILE A 134 -8.24 -7.51 8.33
CA ILE A 134 -7.47 -6.67 7.42
C ILE A 134 -6.01 -7.14 7.36
N GLU A 135 -5.44 -7.15 6.17
CA GLU A 135 -4.01 -7.29 5.90
C GLU A 135 -3.51 -6.00 5.26
N TYR A 136 -2.46 -5.42 5.81
CA TYR A 136 -1.93 -4.12 5.38
C TYR A 136 -0.44 -4.00 5.74
N TRP A 137 0.21 -3.00 5.16
CA TRP A 137 1.62 -2.68 5.41
C TRP A 137 1.72 -1.32 6.07
N SER A 138 2.45 -1.20 7.19
CA SER A 138 2.70 0.07 7.88
C SER A 138 4.17 0.21 8.23
N ALA A 139 4.77 1.34 7.89
CA ALA A 139 6.13 1.69 8.26
C ALA A 139 6.22 2.38 9.63
N TYR A 140 5.09 2.68 10.27
CA TYR A 140 5.06 3.44 11.52
C TYR A 140 5.89 2.81 12.65
N PRO A 141 5.78 1.50 12.97
CA PRO A 141 6.58 0.89 14.02
C PRO A 141 8.09 0.99 13.76
N PHE A 142 8.52 0.79 12.51
CA PHE A 142 9.92 0.87 12.11
C PHE A 142 10.50 2.27 12.28
N ILE A 143 9.75 3.29 11.87
CA ILE A 143 10.16 4.70 12.04
C ILE A 143 10.25 5.06 13.52
N GLN A 144 9.25 4.67 14.33
CA GLN A 144 9.25 4.93 15.77
C GLN A 144 10.38 4.19 16.52
N ALA A 145 10.82 3.05 16.02
CA ALA A 145 11.98 2.30 16.53
C ALA A 145 13.34 2.91 16.12
N GLY A 146 13.35 4.07 15.43
CA GLY A 146 14.56 4.71 14.91
C GLY A 146 15.20 3.90 13.79
N TYR A 147 14.39 3.35 12.90
CA TYR A 147 14.77 2.59 11.69
C TYR A 147 15.60 1.34 12.00
N LYS A 148 15.28 0.69 13.10
CA LYS A 148 15.93 -0.57 13.50
C LYS A 148 14.96 -1.73 13.15
N PRO A 149 15.39 -2.66 12.30
CA PRO A 149 14.59 -3.85 12.02
C PRO A 149 14.57 -4.75 13.26
N ASP A 150 13.43 -5.36 13.54
CA ASP A 150 13.26 -6.30 14.66
C ASP A 150 14.11 -7.58 14.51
N LYS A 151 14.51 -7.94 13.29
CA LYS A 151 15.31 -9.12 12.98
C LYS A 151 16.46 -8.79 12.04
N LYS A 152 17.59 -9.52 12.22
CA LYS A 152 18.84 -9.35 11.46
C LYS A 152 18.81 -9.94 10.04
N ASP A 153 17.67 -10.24 9.49
CA ASP A 153 17.57 -10.92 8.19
C ASP A 153 17.44 -9.89 7.06
N GLY A 154 18.36 -10.03 6.13
CA GLY A 154 18.68 -9.11 5.02
C GLY A 154 17.53 -8.44 4.25
N TRP A 155 17.89 -7.40 3.66
CA TRP A 155 17.28 -6.27 2.91
C TRP A 155 16.16 -6.53 1.88
N SER A 156 15.59 -7.69 1.70
CA SER A 156 14.67 -7.89 0.58
C SER A 156 13.18 -8.01 0.94
N TYR A 157 12.83 -8.06 2.20
CA TYR A 157 11.44 -8.13 2.66
C TYR A 157 11.39 -7.70 4.13
N HIS A 158 10.65 -6.65 4.43
CA HIS A 158 10.48 -6.15 5.80
C HIS A 158 9.20 -6.76 6.41
N PRO A 159 9.23 -7.98 6.97
CA PRO A 159 8.05 -8.64 7.55
C PRO A 159 7.46 -7.84 8.71
N GLU A 160 8.25 -6.96 9.34
CA GLU A 160 7.79 -6.05 10.38
C GLU A 160 6.78 -5.00 9.89
N PHE A 161 6.67 -4.78 8.57
CA PHE A 161 5.67 -3.85 8.03
C PHE A 161 4.33 -4.51 7.76
N TYR A 162 4.29 -5.83 7.64
CA TYR A 162 3.08 -6.57 7.39
C TYR A 162 2.30 -6.81 8.68
N HIS A 163 1.03 -6.49 8.64
CA HIS A 163 0.11 -6.67 9.76
C HIS A 163 -1.17 -7.37 9.30
N LYS A 164 -1.70 -8.21 10.19
CA LYS A 164 -2.99 -8.87 10.01
C LYS A 164 -3.75 -8.84 11.32
N LYS A 165 -4.95 -8.23 11.32
CA LYS A 165 -5.79 -8.04 12.52
C LYS A 165 -7.26 -8.08 12.15
N LEU A 166 -8.14 -8.34 13.14
CA LEU A 166 -9.56 -8.00 13.03
C LEU A 166 -9.72 -6.47 12.99
N LEU A 167 -10.68 -5.98 12.22
CA LEU A 167 -10.96 -4.53 12.19
C LEU A 167 -11.34 -4.00 13.57
N SER A 168 -12.01 -4.83 14.42
CA SER A 168 -12.36 -4.50 15.81
C SER A 168 -11.15 -4.37 16.74
N GLU A 169 -9.98 -4.92 16.37
CA GLU A 169 -8.74 -4.86 17.16
C GLU A 169 -7.83 -3.71 16.74
N LEU A 170 -8.16 -3.01 15.65
CA LEU A 170 -7.35 -1.91 15.16
C LEU A 170 -7.36 -0.74 16.14
N GLN A 171 -6.18 -0.21 16.37
CA GLN A 171 -5.96 1.06 17.05
C GLN A 171 -5.56 2.13 16.03
N ALA A 172 -5.75 3.40 16.34
CA ALA A 172 -5.38 4.49 15.43
C ALA A 172 -3.89 4.47 15.03
N GLU A 173 -3.01 3.99 15.91
CA GLU A 173 -1.59 3.81 15.64
C GLU A 173 -1.29 2.76 14.57
N ASP A 174 -2.11 1.72 14.49
CA ASP A 174 -1.95 0.65 13.50
C ASP A 174 -2.11 1.17 12.07
N LEU A 175 -2.92 2.20 11.88
CA LEU A 175 -3.26 2.78 10.58
C LEU A 175 -2.44 4.03 10.22
N LYS A 176 -1.36 4.29 10.96
CA LYS A 176 -0.39 5.36 10.63
C LYS A 176 0.62 4.88 9.61
N ILE A 177 1.03 5.78 8.73
CA ILE A 177 2.05 5.55 7.69
C ILE A 177 1.81 4.22 6.96
N VAL A 178 0.55 3.99 6.57
CA VAL A 178 0.18 2.83 5.76
C VAL A 178 0.81 2.99 4.38
N LEU A 179 1.54 1.96 3.93
CA LEU A 179 2.19 1.98 2.63
C LEU A 179 1.15 1.87 1.52
N TYR A 180 1.44 2.55 0.40
CA TYR A 180 0.59 2.53 -0.78
C TYR A 180 0.70 1.17 -1.47
N ASP A 181 -0.16 0.28 -1.02
CA ASP A 181 -0.42 -1.03 -1.61
C ASP A 181 -1.89 -1.35 -1.38
N ASP A 182 -2.37 -2.44 -1.96
CA ASP A 182 -3.72 -2.89 -1.67
C ASP A 182 -3.79 -3.32 -0.20
N CYS A 183 -4.78 -2.78 0.52
CA CYS A 183 -5.18 -3.33 1.81
C CYS A 183 -6.21 -4.42 1.55
N ASP A 184 -5.92 -5.63 2.01
CA ASP A 184 -6.76 -6.79 1.77
C ASP A 184 -7.71 -7.05 2.93
N LEU A 185 -8.96 -7.33 2.61
CA LEU A 185 -9.99 -7.70 3.58
C LEU A 185 -10.42 -9.15 3.34
N SER A 186 -10.60 -9.88 4.44
CA SER A 186 -11.14 -11.23 4.42
C SER A 186 -12.15 -11.43 5.55
N PHE A 187 -13.15 -12.28 5.32
CA PHE A 187 -14.17 -12.58 6.31
C PHE A 187 -13.72 -13.75 7.19
N SER A 188 -13.63 -13.53 8.50
CA SER A 188 -13.28 -14.55 9.50
C SER A 188 -14.46 -15.45 9.85
N THR A 189 -15.69 -14.94 9.68
CA THR A 189 -16.96 -15.65 9.86
C THR A 189 -17.82 -15.45 8.63
N LEU A 190 -18.64 -16.44 8.28
CA LEU A 190 -19.59 -16.35 7.18
C LEU A 190 -20.96 -15.89 7.68
N PRO A 191 -21.78 -15.27 6.82
CA PRO A 191 -23.15 -14.93 7.17
C PRO A 191 -24.01 -16.18 7.44
N ALA A 192 -25.10 -16.02 8.20
CA ALA A 192 -26.04 -17.08 8.47
C ALA A 192 -26.72 -17.60 7.20
N GLU A 193 -26.98 -16.74 6.24
CA GLU A 193 -27.54 -17.08 4.94
C GLU A 193 -26.52 -16.76 3.83
N THR A 194 -26.35 -17.70 2.90
CA THR A 194 -25.52 -17.48 1.73
C THR A 194 -26.23 -16.60 0.71
N GLY A 195 -25.49 -15.79 -0.05
CA GLY A 195 -26.07 -14.92 -1.06
C GLY A 195 -25.23 -13.68 -1.33
N VAL A 196 -25.81 -12.75 -2.08
CA VAL A 196 -25.16 -11.49 -2.42
C VAL A 196 -25.52 -10.42 -1.39
N TYR A 197 -24.50 -9.88 -0.75
CA TYR A 197 -24.61 -8.81 0.25
C TYR A 197 -24.13 -7.49 -0.36
N GLU A 198 -24.89 -6.43 -0.13
CA GLU A 198 -24.42 -5.09 -0.41
C GLU A 198 -23.77 -4.52 0.84
N MET A 199 -22.48 -4.28 0.77
CA MET A 199 -21.64 -3.85 1.87
C MET A 199 -21.10 -2.46 1.66
N THR A 200 -20.81 -1.77 2.76
CA THR A 200 -20.17 -0.44 2.73
C THR A 200 -18.91 -0.49 3.57
N LEU A 201 -17.78 -0.15 2.97
CA LEU A 201 -16.54 0.20 3.67
C LEU A 201 -16.55 1.71 3.92
N GLN A 202 -16.41 2.10 5.18
CA GLN A 202 -16.17 3.48 5.60
C GLN A 202 -14.75 3.62 6.12
N MET A 203 -14.01 4.59 5.59
CA MET A 203 -12.68 4.99 6.04
C MET A 203 -12.78 6.36 6.68
N THR A 204 -12.26 6.51 7.89
CA THR A 204 -12.14 7.82 8.56
C THR A 204 -10.68 8.21 8.62
N LEU A 205 -10.38 9.44 8.24
CA LEU A 205 -9.03 10.01 8.22
C LEU A 205 -8.78 10.90 9.42
N ALA A 206 -7.52 11.11 9.76
CA ALA A 206 -7.10 12.15 10.69
C ALA A 206 -7.70 13.50 10.24
N GLY A 207 -8.29 14.23 11.20
CA GLY A 207 -9.08 15.43 10.90
C GLY A 207 -10.58 15.16 10.71
N GLY A 208 -11.04 13.90 10.78
CA GLY A 208 -12.45 13.52 10.82
C GLY A 208 -13.15 13.42 9.45
N LYS A 209 -12.42 13.60 8.35
CA LYS A 209 -12.98 13.38 7.01
C LYS A 209 -13.25 11.89 6.79
N THR A 210 -14.41 11.56 6.24
CA THR A 210 -14.79 10.18 5.94
C THR A 210 -14.97 9.95 4.46
N HIS A 211 -14.58 8.76 4.00
CA HIS A 211 -14.83 8.27 2.65
C HIS A 211 -15.57 6.94 2.74
N LYS A 212 -16.46 6.68 1.78
CA LYS A 212 -17.24 5.44 1.71
C LYS A 212 -17.15 4.82 0.33
N SER A 213 -17.15 3.49 0.31
CA SER A 213 -17.27 2.70 -0.91
C SER A 213 -18.29 1.60 -0.67
N THR A 214 -19.31 1.53 -1.52
CA THR A 214 -20.30 0.45 -1.49
C THR A 214 -19.95 -0.57 -2.55
N PHE A 215 -20.03 -1.86 -2.21
CA PHE A 215 -19.70 -2.97 -3.09
C PHE A 215 -20.63 -4.14 -2.82
N LYS A 216 -20.73 -5.06 -3.80
CA LYS A 216 -21.47 -6.31 -3.64
C LYS A 216 -20.49 -7.44 -3.42
N TYR A 217 -20.80 -8.30 -2.45
CA TYR A 217 -20.02 -9.49 -2.17
C TYR A 217 -20.91 -10.73 -2.19
N ASP A 218 -20.49 -11.77 -2.91
CA ASP A 218 -21.24 -13.02 -3.06
C ASP A 218 -20.63 -14.11 -2.18
N PHE A 219 -21.38 -14.53 -1.17
CA PHE A 219 -21.02 -15.60 -0.25
C PHE A 219 -21.48 -16.99 -0.72
N SER A 220 -22.09 -17.12 -1.90
CA SER A 220 -22.63 -18.39 -2.39
C SER A 220 -21.56 -19.43 -2.69
N GLU A 221 -20.34 -19.00 -3.02
CA GLU A 221 -19.23 -19.89 -3.42
C GLU A 221 -18.20 -20.14 -2.29
N MET A 222 -18.39 -19.53 -1.11
CA MET A 222 -17.43 -19.69 -0.01
C MET A 222 -17.64 -20.99 0.77
N THR A 223 -16.74 -21.93 0.54
CA THR A 223 -16.60 -23.13 1.37
C THR A 223 -15.61 -22.81 2.49
N VAL A 224 -16.06 -22.87 3.76
CA VAL A 224 -15.14 -22.80 4.90
C VAL A 224 -14.17 -23.98 4.80
N VAL A 225 -12.93 -23.70 4.46
CA VAL A 225 -11.85 -24.68 4.64
C VAL A 225 -11.57 -24.73 6.13
N LYS A 226 -12.08 -25.79 6.80
CA LYS A 226 -11.80 -26.09 8.20
C LYS A 226 -10.33 -26.48 8.38
#